data_0610cf4cb670e4d10ddab0fffa93f186
#
_entry.id   0610cf4cb670e4d10ddab0fffa93f186
#
_cell.length_a   1.000
_cell.length_b   1.000
_cell.length_c   1.000
_cell.angle_alpha   90.00
_cell.angle_beta   90.00
_cell.angle_gamma   90.00
#
_symmetry.space_group_name_H-M   'P 1'
#
loop_
_entity.id
_entity.type
_entity.pdbx_description
1 polymer ?
#
loop_
_entity_poly.entity_id
_entity_poly.type
_entity_poly.pdbx_seq_one_letter_code
_entity_poly.pdbx_strand_id
1 'polypeptide(L)'
;MKKRYIFSSGDSFEADLDDLKRLLTENQQYVENYEDVLSSLYDDEYVARGNGFCDRKYSDDFVESQLEKYQKRVEELKKWIKIW
;
A
#
# COMPACT_ATOMS: atom_id res chain seq x y z
N MET A 1 -2.12 -25.00 8.27
CA MET A 1 -3.49 -24.68 8.70
C MET A 1 -3.71 -23.16 8.60
N LYS A 2 -4.80 -22.76 7.97
CA LYS A 2 -5.07 -21.34 7.77
C LYS A 2 -5.86 -20.75 8.94
N LYS A 3 -5.58 -19.49 9.24
CA LYS A 3 -6.30 -18.75 10.27
C LYS A 3 -7.00 -17.58 9.62
N ARG A 4 -8.07 -17.11 10.24
CA ARG A 4 -8.82 -15.96 9.76
C ARG A 4 -8.26 -14.68 10.35
N TYR A 5 -8.03 -13.69 9.46
CA TYR A 5 -7.53 -12.38 9.85
C TYR A 5 -8.44 -11.30 9.31
N ILE A 6 -8.52 -10.21 10.03
CA ILE A 6 -9.33 -9.05 9.64
C ILE A 6 -8.45 -7.81 9.72
N PHE A 7 -8.31 -7.10 8.60
CA PHE A 7 -7.62 -5.81 8.59
C PHE A 7 -8.48 -4.77 9.27
N SER A 8 -7.84 -3.71 9.75
CA SER A 8 -8.55 -2.58 10.36
C SER A 8 -9.56 -1.93 9.42
N SER A 9 -9.37 -2.10 8.11
CA SER A 9 -10.32 -1.61 7.11
C SER A 9 -11.60 -2.45 7.02
N GLY A 10 -11.64 -3.61 7.67
CA GLY A 10 -12.78 -4.50 7.64
C GLY A 10 -12.65 -5.69 6.72
N ASP A 11 -11.64 -5.71 5.88
CA ASP A 11 -11.42 -6.83 4.96
C ASP A 11 -10.95 -8.06 5.72
N SER A 12 -11.56 -9.20 5.45
CA SER A 12 -11.19 -10.45 6.11
C SER A 12 -10.67 -11.47 5.08
N PHE A 13 -9.82 -12.36 5.56
CA PHE A 13 -9.25 -13.40 4.72
C PHE A 13 -8.71 -14.54 5.58
N GLU A 14 -8.45 -15.66 4.92
CA GLU A 14 -7.83 -16.80 5.58
C GLU A 14 -6.43 -17.00 5.01
N ALA A 15 -5.47 -17.23 5.88
CA ALA A 15 -4.07 -17.36 5.47
C ALA A 15 -3.28 -18.18 6.46
N ASP A 16 -2.26 -18.86 5.96
CA ASP A 16 -1.23 -19.48 6.79
C ASP A 16 -0.01 -18.56 6.83
N LEU A 17 1.07 -19.03 7.46
CA LEU A 17 2.27 -18.21 7.59
C LEU A 17 2.88 -17.83 6.23
N ASP A 18 2.91 -18.76 5.31
CA ASP A 18 3.46 -18.50 3.98
C ASP A 18 2.61 -17.47 3.23
N ASP A 19 1.29 -17.57 3.35
CA ASP A 19 0.39 -16.60 2.75
C ASP A 19 0.59 -15.21 3.36
N LEU A 20 0.76 -15.13 4.67
CA LEU A 20 1.02 -13.85 5.33
C LEU A 20 2.32 -13.21 4.84
N LYS A 21 3.35 -14.01 4.67
CA LYS A 21 4.63 -13.50 4.16
C LYS A 21 4.49 -12.99 2.72
N ARG A 22 3.75 -13.70 1.91
CA ARG A 22 3.49 -13.29 0.52
C ARG A 22 2.72 -11.98 0.48
N LEU A 23 1.66 -11.89 1.28
CA LEU A 23 0.86 -10.67 1.36
C LEU A 23 1.70 -9.49 1.86
N LEU A 24 2.58 -9.74 2.81
CA LEU A 24 3.48 -8.69 3.29
C LEU A 24 4.35 -8.16 2.16
N THR A 25 4.95 -9.05 1.38
CA THR A 25 5.78 -8.65 0.26
C THR A 25 4.99 -7.85 -0.77
N GLU A 26 3.78 -8.32 -1.11
CA GLU A 26 2.93 -7.63 -2.06
C GLU A 26 2.55 -6.22 -1.58
N ASN A 27 2.16 -6.10 -0.32
CA ASN A 27 1.77 -4.79 0.21
C ASN A 27 2.96 -3.85 0.35
N GLN A 28 4.14 -4.37 0.68
CA GLN A 28 5.37 -3.58 0.68
C GLN A 28 5.67 -3.04 -0.71
N GLN A 29 5.43 -3.84 -1.73
CA GLN A 29 5.63 -3.42 -3.11
C GLN A 29 4.66 -2.29 -3.48
N TYR A 30 3.41 -2.39 -3.05
CA TYR A 30 2.44 -1.31 -3.28
C TYR A 30 2.88 -0.01 -2.59
N VAL A 31 3.37 -0.13 -1.36
CA VAL A 31 3.86 1.04 -0.62
C VAL A 31 4.98 1.73 -1.40
N GLU A 32 5.96 0.95 -1.86
CA GLU A 32 7.06 1.50 -2.65
C GLU A 32 6.57 2.19 -3.93
N ASN A 33 5.64 1.55 -4.64
CA ASN A 33 5.10 2.10 -5.86
C ASN A 33 4.38 3.43 -5.63
N TYR A 34 3.58 3.52 -4.58
CA TYR A 34 2.87 4.75 -4.28
C TYR A 34 3.80 5.84 -3.77
N GLU A 35 4.85 5.48 -3.04
CA GLU A 35 5.87 6.44 -2.62
C GLU A 35 6.57 7.04 -3.84
N ASP A 36 6.88 6.22 -4.83
CA ASP A 36 7.50 6.68 -6.07
C ASP A 36 6.57 7.62 -6.84
N VAL A 37 5.30 7.26 -6.94
CA VAL A 37 4.30 8.11 -7.60
C VAL A 37 4.17 9.45 -6.88
N LEU A 38 4.09 9.42 -5.57
CA LEU A 38 3.96 10.65 -4.77
C LEU A 38 5.18 11.55 -4.96
N SER A 39 6.36 10.96 -4.95
CA SER A 39 7.60 11.69 -5.17
C SER A 39 7.61 12.35 -6.56
N SER A 40 7.13 11.64 -7.57
CA SER A 40 7.03 12.16 -8.92
C SER A 40 6.05 13.34 -9.02
N LEU A 41 4.97 13.28 -8.28
CA LEU A 41 3.97 14.36 -8.28
C LEU A 41 4.52 15.66 -7.69
N TYR A 42 5.49 15.55 -6.79
CA TYR A 42 6.12 16.72 -6.19
C TYR A 42 7.34 17.23 -6.96
N ASP A 43 7.70 16.55 -8.04
CA ASP A 43 8.78 16.98 -8.91
C ASP A 43 8.26 18.09 -9.82
N ASP A 44 8.83 19.29 -9.70
CA ASP A 44 8.40 20.45 -10.48
C ASP A 44 8.49 20.21 -11.98
N GLU A 45 9.55 19.57 -12.41
CA GLU A 45 9.74 19.28 -13.81
C GLU A 45 8.70 18.32 -14.32
N TYR A 46 8.41 17.31 -13.53
CA TYR A 46 7.37 16.34 -13.87
C TYR A 46 6.00 16.99 -13.96
N VAL A 47 5.66 17.82 -12.99
CA VAL A 47 4.39 18.53 -12.97
C VAL A 47 4.25 19.44 -14.18
N ALA A 48 5.31 20.16 -14.52
CA ALA A 48 5.30 21.05 -15.66
C ALA A 48 5.02 20.30 -16.98
N ARG A 49 5.55 19.11 -17.11
CA ARG A 49 5.32 18.29 -18.29
C ARG A 49 4.02 17.53 -18.26
N GLY A 50 3.50 17.32 -17.08
CA GLY A 50 2.29 16.53 -16.88
C GLY A 50 1.05 17.18 -17.45
N ASN A 51 1.04 18.49 -17.58
CA ASN A 51 -0.07 19.24 -18.15
C ASN A 51 -1.40 18.95 -17.46
N GLY A 52 -1.36 18.64 -16.19
CA GLY A 52 -2.57 18.30 -15.46
C GLY A 52 -3.13 16.93 -15.77
N PHE A 53 -2.51 16.25 -16.70
CA PHE A 53 -2.98 14.93 -17.11
C PHE A 53 -2.81 13.90 -15.99
N CYS A 54 -1.65 13.91 -15.38
CA CYS A 54 -1.37 12.99 -14.27
C CYS A 54 -2.19 13.34 -13.04
N ASP A 55 -2.48 14.62 -12.85
CA ASP A 55 -3.22 15.09 -11.68
C ASP A 55 -4.61 14.49 -11.60
N ARG A 56 -5.25 14.29 -12.73
CA ARG A 56 -6.60 13.71 -12.77
C ARG A 56 -6.60 12.26 -12.36
N LYS A 57 -5.52 11.55 -12.67
CA LYS A 57 -5.43 10.13 -12.44
C LYS A 57 -4.84 9.83 -11.07
N TYR A 58 -3.89 10.63 -10.64
CA TYR A 58 -3.17 10.43 -9.39
C TYR A 58 -3.07 11.75 -8.62
N SER A 59 -4.13 12.13 -7.96
CA SER A 59 -4.09 13.30 -7.08
C SER A 59 -3.30 12.96 -5.83
N ASP A 60 -2.73 13.98 -5.18
CA ASP A 60 -1.97 13.79 -3.95
C ASP A 60 -2.82 13.08 -2.89
N ASP A 61 -4.05 13.53 -2.73
CA ASP A 61 -4.96 12.96 -1.73
C ASP A 61 -5.21 11.47 -1.99
N PHE A 62 -5.40 11.11 -3.25
CA PHE A 62 -5.61 9.71 -3.61
C PHE A 62 -4.38 8.87 -3.28
N VAL A 63 -3.21 9.33 -3.70
CA VAL A 63 -1.96 8.60 -3.49
C VAL A 63 -1.65 8.47 -2.01
N GLU A 64 -1.78 9.54 -1.25
CA GLU A 64 -1.56 9.51 0.19
C GLU A 64 -2.52 8.57 0.89
N SER A 65 -3.77 8.58 0.50
CA SER A 65 -4.80 7.71 1.07
C SER A 65 -4.47 6.23 0.82
N GLN A 66 -4.07 5.89 -0.40
CA GLN A 66 -3.67 4.53 -0.73
C GLN A 66 -2.39 4.12 0.00
N LEU A 67 -1.42 5.02 0.05
CA LEU A 67 -0.15 4.76 0.74
C LEU A 67 -0.40 4.45 2.21
N GLU A 68 -1.19 5.26 2.88
CA GLU A 68 -1.54 5.04 4.28
C GLU A 68 -2.23 3.69 4.48
N LYS A 69 -3.18 3.37 3.61
CA LYS A 69 -3.90 2.10 3.68
C LYS A 69 -2.95 0.91 3.61
N TYR A 70 -2.04 0.90 2.65
CA TYR A 70 -1.11 -0.21 2.49
C TYR A 70 -0.03 -0.24 3.57
N GLN A 71 0.38 0.92 4.08
CA GLN A 71 1.31 0.98 5.20
C GLN A 71 0.70 0.33 6.44
N LYS A 72 -0.57 0.59 6.71
CA LYS A 72 -1.27 -0.05 7.83
C LYS A 72 -1.34 -1.55 7.65
N ARG A 73 -1.62 -2.01 6.43
CA ARG A 73 -1.67 -3.44 6.14
C ARG A 73 -0.32 -4.11 6.35
N VAL A 74 0.75 -3.44 5.93
CA VAL A 74 2.11 -3.94 6.15
C VAL A 74 2.37 -4.12 7.65
N GLU A 75 2.03 -3.13 8.45
CA GLU A 75 2.23 -3.20 9.89
C GLU A 75 1.43 -4.34 10.53
N GLU A 76 0.18 -4.50 10.13
CA GLU A 76 -0.67 -5.57 10.64
C GLU A 76 -0.13 -6.94 10.26
N LEU A 77 0.29 -7.10 9.01
CA LEU A 77 0.88 -8.35 8.54
C LEU A 77 2.16 -8.70 9.30
N LYS A 78 3.02 -7.72 9.53
CA LYS A 78 4.24 -7.93 10.32
C LYS A 78 3.92 -8.40 11.73
N LYS A 79 2.91 -7.80 12.34
CA LYS A 79 2.47 -8.16 13.68
C LYS A 79 1.98 -9.60 13.72
N TRP A 80 1.14 -9.99 12.78
CA TRP A 80 0.61 -11.34 12.73
C TRP A 80 1.70 -12.38 12.48
N ILE A 81 2.65 -12.08 11.62
CA ILE A 81 3.76 -12.97 11.36
C ILE A 81 4.61 -13.15 12.61
N LYS A 82 4.83 -12.06 13.33
CA LYS A 82 5.64 -12.09 14.54
C LYS A 82 5.06 -12.98 15.63
N ILE A 83 3.74 -12.98 15.76
CA ILE A 83 3.06 -13.76 16.79
C ILE A 83 2.57 -15.13 16.31
N TRP A 84 2.84 -15.46 15.06
CA TRP A 84 2.46 -16.77 14.51
C TRP A 84 3.14 -17.90 15.29
#